data_730d94a4fb9f19de7d553d6d63745a24
#
_entry.id   730d94a4fb9f19de7d553d6d63745a24
#
_cell.length_a   1.000
_cell.length_b   1.000
_cell.length_c   1.000
_cell.angle_alpha   90.00
_cell.angle_beta   90.00
_cell.angle_gamma   90.00
#
_symmetry.space_group_name_H-M   'P 1'
#
loop_
_entity.id
_entity.type
_entity.pdbx_description
1 polymer ?
#
loop_
_entity_poly.entity_id
_entity_poly.type
_entity_poly.pdbx_seq_one_letter_code
_entity_poly.pdbx_strand_id
1 'polypeptide(L)'
;PNTILYNLNPADNAVLSTMAVNFAPKVQFGAAWWFNDTIRGMRRQLGELMENGLLAKSVGMLTDSRSFSSFPRHEYYRRILCNRLGESVEAGQYPADEKALGQIVENICGKNAAAFLYL
;
A
#
# COMPACT_ATOMS: atom_id res chain seq x y z
N PRO A 1 16.57 12.08 4.71
CA PRO A 1 15.17 12.44 4.50
C PRO A 1 14.30 11.19 4.34
N ASN A 2 13.02 11.30 4.67
CA ASN A 2 12.05 10.27 4.36
C ASN A 2 11.77 10.29 2.85
N THR A 3 11.74 9.13 2.24
CA THR A 3 11.62 9.00 0.78
C THR A 3 10.55 7.97 0.43
N ILE A 4 9.68 8.30 -0.52
CA ILE A 4 8.71 7.35 -1.06
C ILE A 4 9.06 7.11 -2.53
N LEU A 5 9.29 5.85 -2.89
CA LEU A 5 9.57 5.45 -4.25
C LEU A 5 8.27 5.07 -4.97
N TYR A 6 8.03 5.66 -6.11
CA TYR A 6 6.94 5.30 -6.99
C TYR A 6 7.48 4.69 -8.28
N ASN A 7 6.77 3.73 -8.81
CA ASN A 7 7.22 2.90 -9.90
C ASN A 7 6.31 3.06 -11.13
N LEU A 8 6.90 3.45 -12.25
CA LEU A 8 6.19 3.54 -13.52
C LEU A 8 5.89 2.15 -14.11
N ASN A 9 6.91 1.26 -14.07
CA ASN A 9 6.83 -0.05 -14.70
C ASN A 9 6.45 -1.13 -13.66
N PRO A 10 5.28 -1.76 -13.77
CA PRO A 10 4.87 -2.81 -12.84
C PRO A 10 5.84 -4.01 -12.73
N ALA A 11 6.68 -4.22 -13.74
CA ALA A 11 7.69 -5.29 -13.71
C ALA A 11 8.76 -5.09 -12.62
N ASP A 12 8.98 -3.84 -12.19
CA ASP A 12 10.01 -3.50 -11.21
C ASP A 12 9.48 -3.46 -9.75
N ASN A 13 8.22 -3.80 -9.53
CA ASN A 13 7.60 -3.75 -8.20
C ASN A 13 8.36 -4.58 -7.16
N ALA A 14 8.75 -5.81 -7.49
CA ALA A 14 9.48 -6.68 -6.57
C ALA A 14 10.85 -6.10 -6.20
N VAL A 15 11.57 -5.55 -7.17
CA VAL A 15 12.89 -4.94 -6.96
C VAL A 15 12.79 -3.72 -6.05
N LEU A 16 11.84 -2.83 -6.31
CA LEU A 16 11.64 -1.62 -5.51
C LEU A 16 11.15 -1.93 -4.10
N SER A 17 10.28 -2.92 -3.95
CA SER A 17 9.81 -3.39 -2.64
C SER A 17 10.99 -3.95 -1.82
N THR A 18 11.82 -4.80 -2.42
CA THR A 18 13.02 -5.35 -1.78
C THR A 18 14.01 -4.23 -1.40
N MET A 19 14.18 -3.25 -2.28
CA MET A 19 15.02 -2.08 -1.97
C MET A 19 14.50 -1.31 -0.77
N ALA A 20 13.18 -1.07 -0.70
CA ALA A 20 12.56 -0.35 0.41
C ALA A 20 12.79 -1.05 1.76
N VAL A 21 12.73 -2.39 1.80
CA VAL A 21 13.04 -3.18 3.01
C VAL A 21 14.42 -2.85 3.56
N ASN A 22 15.43 -2.78 2.68
CA ASN A 22 16.82 -2.57 3.11
C ASN A 22 17.06 -1.18 3.71
N PHE A 23 16.20 -0.22 3.41
CA PHE A 23 16.30 1.16 3.90
C PHE A 23 15.14 1.57 4.81
N ALA A 24 14.33 0.61 5.25
CA ALA A 24 13.24 0.90 6.18
C ALA A 24 13.78 1.42 7.52
N PRO A 25 13.08 2.30 8.22
CA PRO A 25 11.77 2.87 7.86
C PRO A 25 11.83 4.14 6.99
N LYS A 26 13.02 4.59 6.60
CA LYS A 26 13.22 5.87 5.89
C LYS A 26 12.79 5.83 4.43
N VAL A 27 12.77 4.65 3.83
CA VAL A 27 12.34 4.46 2.44
C VAL A 27 11.07 3.63 2.43
N GLN A 28 10.07 4.09 1.69
CA GLN A 28 8.79 3.44 1.48
C GLN A 28 8.61 3.12 -0.01
N PHE A 29 7.92 2.02 -0.28
CA PHE A 29 7.42 1.72 -1.61
C PHE A 29 5.96 2.16 -1.69
N GLY A 30 5.69 3.19 -2.49
CA GLY A 30 4.38 3.81 -2.60
C GLY A 30 3.48 3.12 -3.61
N ALA A 31 2.20 3.10 -3.31
CA ALA A 31 1.14 2.60 -4.17
C ALA A 31 0.21 3.77 -4.56
N ALA A 32 -0.45 3.81 -5.68
CA ALA A 32 -0.49 2.98 -6.85
C ALA A 32 0.23 3.64 -8.04
N TRP A 33 -0.31 4.71 -8.60
CA TRP A 33 0.24 5.60 -9.61
C TRP A 33 0.52 4.92 -10.96
N TRP A 34 0.29 5.67 -12.01
CA TRP A 34 0.58 5.36 -13.41
C TRP A 34 0.05 3.97 -13.82
N PHE A 35 0.90 3.10 -14.37
CA PHE A 35 0.49 1.76 -14.81
C PHE A 35 0.14 0.79 -13.66
N ASN A 36 0.49 1.13 -12.43
CA ASN A 36 0.07 0.38 -11.24
C ASN A 36 -1.31 0.78 -10.72
N ASP A 37 -1.90 1.85 -11.24
CA ASP A 37 -3.21 2.35 -10.83
C ASP A 37 -4.35 1.61 -11.53
N THR A 38 -4.37 0.32 -11.30
CA THR A 38 -5.39 -0.64 -11.75
C THR A 38 -5.64 -1.62 -10.63
N ILE A 39 -6.76 -2.33 -10.66
CA ILE A 39 -7.05 -3.39 -9.68
C ILE A 39 -5.89 -4.41 -9.61
N ARG A 40 -5.42 -4.86 -10.76
CA ARG A 40 -4.32 -5.82 -10.85
C ARG A 40 -3.00 -5.23 -10.34
N GLY A 41 -2.69 -3.99 -10.69
CA GLY A 41 -1.49 -3.29 -10.25
C GLY A 41 -1.45 -3.10 -8.73
N MET A 42 -2.55 -2.61 -8.15
CA MET A 42 -2.68 -2.44 -6.70
C MET A 42 -2.57 -3.77 -5.96
N ARG A 43 -3.22 -4.83 -6.45
CA ARG A 43 -3.14 -6.15 -5.84
C ARG A 43 -1.72 -6.72 -5.87
N ARG A 44 -0.98 -6.52 -6.95
CA ARG A 44 0.43 -6.91 -7.05
C ARG A 44 1.29 -6.16 -6.05
N GLN A 45 1.18 -4.83 -6.01
CA GLN A 45 1.94 -4.01 -5.07
C GLN A 45 1.63 -4.37 -3.61
N LEU A 46 0.37 -4.60 -3.26
CA LEU A 46 -0.02 -5.07 -1.94
C LEU A 46 0.60 -6.43 -1.62
N GLY A 47 0.64 -7.35 -2.60
CA GLY A 47 1.31 -8.64 -2.46
C GLY A 47 2.79 -8.48 -2.11
N GLU A 48 3.52 -7.66 -2.85
CA GLU A 48 4.94 -7.38 -2.58
C GLU A 48 5.16 -6.78 -1.18
N LEU A 49 4.31 -5.85 -0.77
CA LEU A 49 4.37 -5.25 0.57
C LEU A 49 4.09 -6.28 1.67
N MET A 50 3.16 -7.20 1.44
CA MET A 50 2.83 -8.28 2.37
C MET A 50 3.98 -9.27 2.51
N GLU A 51 4.55 -9.73 1.40
CA GLU A 51 5.65 -10.69 1.36
C GLU A 51 6.92 -10.14 2.00
N ASN A 52 7.19 -8.86 1.83
CA ASN A 52 8.35 -8.18 2.42
C ASN A 52 8.12 -7.63 3.84
N GLY A 53 6.95 -7.84 4.43
CA GLY A 53 6.64 -7.37 5.79
C GLY A 53 6.47 -5.86 5.93
N LEU A 54 6.23 -5.15 4.81
CA LEU A 54 6.12 -3.69 4.79
C LEU A 54 4.70 -3.16 4.87
N LEU A 55 3.69 -4.03 4.68
CA LEU A 55 2.30 -3.59 4.51
C LEU A 55 1.81 -2.70 5.65
N ALA A 56 1.97 -3.13 6.89
CA ALA A 56 1.44 -2.43 8.06
C ALA A 56 2.00 -1.00 8.25
N LYS A 57 3.16 -0.72 7.66
CA LYS A 57 3.83 0.58 7.72
C LYS A 57 3.72 1.38 6.44
N SER A 58 3.10 0.84 5.40
CA SER A 58 3.00 1.50 4.10
C SER A 58 2.13 2.77 4.17
N VAL A 59 2.46 3.72 3.30
CA VAL A 59 1.83 5.06 3.31
C VAL A 59 0.55 5.15 2.47
N GLY A 60 0.07 4.02 1.94
CA GLY A 60 -1.15 3.99 1.16
C GLY A 60 -0.99 4.52 -0.27
N MET A 61 -2.12 4.96 -0.83
CA MET A 61 -2.23 5.29 -2.25
C MET A 61 -1.97 6.77 -2.56
N LEU A 62 -1.25 7.01 -3.66
CA LEU A 62 -1.17 8.30 -4.33
C LEU A 62 -1.88 8.23 -5.69
N THR A 63 -2.67 9.24 -6.04
CA THR A 63 -3.32 9.33 -7.36
C THR A 63 -2.53 10.15 -8.37
N ASP A 64 -1.76 11.12 -7.92
CA ASP A 64 -1.07 12.11 -8.77
C ASP A 64 -2.00 12.76 -9.79
N SER A 65 -3.22 13.08 -9.39
CA SER A 65 -4.23 13.65 -10.26
C SER A 65 -4.53 15.11 -9.90
N ARG A 66 -4.82 15.91 -10.93
CA ARG A 66 -5.28 17.29 -10.79
C ARG A 66 -6.81 17.42 -10.77
N SER A 67 -7.52 16.30 -10.88
CA SER A 67 -8.99 16.28 -10.94
C SER A 67 -9.61 15.89 -9.61
N PHE A 68 -10.61 16.62 -9.17
CA PHE A 68 -11.45 16.26 -8.02
C PHE A 68 -12.15 14.90 -8.21
N SER A 69 -12.45 14.52 -9.45
CA SER A 69 -13.03 13.22 -9.76
C SER A 69 -12.11 12.03 -9.46
N SER A 70 -10.85 12.30 -9.11
CA SER A 70 -9.90 11.26 -8.70
C SER A 70 -10.01 10.86 -7.22
N PHE A 71 -10.69 11.62 -6.38
CA PHE A 71 -10.89 11.28 -4.97
C PHE A 71 -11.55 9.90 -4.77
N PRO A 72 -12.54 9.47 -5.57
CA PRO A 72 -13.08 8.12 -5.47
C PRO A 72 -12.06 6.98 -5.66
N ARG A 73 -10.90 7.25 -6.27
CA ARG A 73 -9.83 6.24 -6.42
C ARG A 73 -9.27 5.78 -5.09
N HIS A 74 -9.25 6.63 -4.07
CA HIS A 74 -8.90 6.25 -2.71
C HIS A 74 -9.90 5.25 -2.12
N GLU A 75 -11.18 5.38 -2.45
CA GLU A 75 -12.21 4.41 -2.08
C GLU A 75 -11.97 3.06 -2.75
N TYR A 76 -11.63 3.04 -4.03
CA TYR A 76 -11.24 1.81 -4.73
C TYR A 76 -10.04 1.13 -4.07
N TYR A 77 -9.03 1.89 -3.74
CA TYR A 77 -7.85 1.34 -3.06
C TYR A 77 -8.20 0.71 -1.72
N ARG A 78 -9.01 1.38 -0.90
CA ARG A 78 -9.46 0.83 0.38
C ARG A 78 -10.21 -0.50 0.22
N ARG A 79 -11.08 -0.59 -0.79
CA ARG A 79 -11.81 -1.84 -1.09
C ARG A 79 -10.86 -2.96 -1.51
N ILE A 80 -9.90 -2.66 -2.37
CA ILE A 80 -8.90 -3.62 -2.82
C ILE A 80 -8.04 -4.08 -1.63
N LEU A 81 -7.60 -3.17 -0.78
CA LEU A 81 -6.84 -3.49 0.43
C LEU A 81 -7.63 -4.40 1.38
N CYS A 82 -8.86 -4.03 1.73
CA CYS A 82 -9.71 -4.84 2.60
C CYS A 82 -9.99 -6.23 2.00
N ASN A 83 -10.27 -6.29 0.71
CA ASN A 83 -10.51 -7.55 0.01
C ASN A 83 -9.26 -8.44 0.03
N ARG A 84 -8.08 -7.88 -0.20
CA ARG A 84 -6.81 -8.62 -0.17
C ARG A 84 -6.50 -9.17 1.22
N LEU A 85 -6.77 -8.40 2.27
CA LEU A 85 -6.64 -8.87 3.65
C LEU A 85 -7.64 -9.97 3.98
N GLY A 86 -8.90 -9.81 3.58
CA GLY A 86 -9.94 -10.81 3.77
C GLY A 86 -9.61 -12.14 3.09
N GLU A 87 -9.14 -12.11 1.86
CA GLU A 87 -8.66 -13.31 1.14
C GLU A 87 -7.54 -14.03 1.91
N SER A 88 -6.62 -13.27 2.50
CA SER A 88 -5.52 -13.84 3.28
C SER A 88 -6.00 -14.49 4.59
N VAL A 89 -7.03 -13.94 5.21
CA VAL A 89 -7.70 -14.54 6.38
C VAL A 89 -8.40 -15.84 5.98
N GLU A 90 -9.19 -15.82 4.91
CA GLU A 90 -9.89 -17.01 4.40
C GLU A 90 -8.93 -18.12 4.00
N ALA A 91 -7.77 -17.78 3.46
CA ALA A 91 -6.71 -18.73 3.11
C ALA A 91 -5.90 -19.21 4.34
N GLY A 92 -6.19 -18.74 5.54
CA GLY A 92 -5.47 -19.10 6.75
C GLY A 92 -4.07 -18.48 6.88
N GLN A 93 -3.76 -17.48 6.07
CA GLN A 93 -2.46 -16.80 6.06
C GLN A 93 -2.36 -15.71 7.14
N TYR A 94 -3.50 -15.11 7.50
CA TYR A 94 -3.61 -14.08 8.53
C TYR A 94 -4.64 -14.51 9.57
N PRO A 95 -4.45 -14.17 10.85
CA PRO A 95 -5.47 -14.42 11.87
C PRO A 95 -6.72 -13.59 11.62
N ALA A 96 -7.89 -14.17 11.95
CA ALA A 96 -9.19 -13.51 11.85
C ALA A 96 -9.43 -12.56 13.04
N ASP A 97 -8.55 -11.57 13.19
CA ASP A 97 -8.64 -10.52 14.22
C ASP A 97 -9.09 -9.21 13.56
N GLU A 98 -10.40 -8.97 13.57
CA GLU A 98 -10.99 -7.77 12.93
C GLU A 98 -10.44 -6.47 13.53
N LYS A 99 -10.13 -6.44 14.82
CA LYS A 99 -9.58 -5.24 15.47
C LYS A 99 -8.16 -4.95 14.96
N ALA A 100 -7.32 -5.96 14.91
CA ALA A 100 -5.94 -5.82 14.40
C ALA A 100 -5.93 -5.47 12.92
N LEU A 101 -6.75 -6.15 12.11
CA LEU A 101 -6.88 -5.86 10.68
C LEU A 101 -7.41 -4.46 10.41
N GLY A 102 -8.44 -4.03 11.15
CA GLY A 102 -8.99 -2.68 11.07
C GLY A 102 -7.94 -1.61 11.40
N GLN A 103 -7.11 -1.85 12.41
CA GLN A 103 -6.02 -0.94 12.77
C GLN A 103 -4.97 -0.84 11.65
N ILE A 104 -4.63 -1.94 10.98
CA ILE A 104 -3.72 -1.94 9.83
C ILE A 104 -4.31 -1.10 8.69
N VAL A 105 -5.58 -1.30 8.35
CA VAL A 105 -6.25 -0.54 7.30
C VAL A 105 -6.28 0.96 7.62
N GLU A 106 -6.64 1.32 8.84
CA GLU A 106 -6.68 2.72 9.29
C GLU A 106 -5.29 3.38 9.20
N ASN A 107 -4.25 2.66 9.61
CA ASN A 107 -2.89 3.13 9.55
C ASN A 107 -2.45 3.37 8.09
N ILE A 108 -2.67 2.42 7.20
CA ILE A 108 -2.32 2.53 5.78
C ILE A 108 -3.10 3.67 5.12
N CYS A 109 -4.37 3.82 5.44
CA CYS A 109 -5.25 4.81 4.79
C CYS A 109 -5.06 6.26 5.29
N GLY A 110 -4.22 6.48 6.30
CA GLY A 110 -4.02 7.84 6.79
C GLY A 110 -2.88 8.02 7.81
N LYS A 111 -2.89 7.29 8.90
CA LYS A 111 -1.97 7.53 10.02
C LYS A 111 -0.50 7.35 9.65
N ASN A 112 -0.18 6.35 8.84
CA ASN A 112 1.20 6.12 8.40
C ASN A 112 1.74 7.28 7.56
N ALA A 113 0.94 7.79 6.62
CA ALA A 113 1.33 8.93 5.80
C ALA A 113 1.53 10.18 6.66
N ALA A 114 0.60 10.47 7.57
CA ALA A 114 0.72 11.60 8.49
C ALA A 114 2.02 11.54 9.31
N ALA A 115 2.30 10.38 9.91
CA ALA A 115 3.52 10.19 10.69
C ALA A 115 4.79 10.27 9.85
N PHE A 116 4.78 9.67 8.65
CA PHE A 116 5.94 9.63 7.76
C PHE A 116 6.29 11.00 7.17
N LEU A 117 5.28 11.82 6.91
CA LEU A 117 5.42 13.16 6.34
C LEU A 117 5.45 14.28 7.39
N TYR A 118 5.42 13.93 8.67
CA TYR A 118 5.41 14.90 9.79
C TYR A 118 4.19 15.84 9.79
N LEU A 119 3.00 15.32 9.44
CA LEU A 119 1.75 16.07 9.41
C LEU A 119 0.94 15.96 10.71
#